data_bb7875c2fa5ac72206c6f7df66d8ace0
#
_entry.id   bb7875c2fa5ac72206c6f7df66d8ace0
#
_cell.length_a   1.000
_cell.length_b   1.000
_cell.length_c   1.000
_cell.angle_alpha   90.00
_cell.angle_beta   90.00
_cell.angle_gamma   90.00
#
_symmetry.space_group_name_H-M   'P 1'
#
loop_
_entity.id
_entity.type
_entity.pdbx_description
1 polymer ?
#
loop_
_entity_poly.entity_id
_entity_poly.type
_entity_poly.pdbx_seq_one_letter_code
_entity_poly.pdbx_strand_id
1 'polypeptide(L)'
;MLFERFNFMSKQKKIYFHMMAKPSSFHCNIKCEYCFYLQKEQVFTRHINSMTEQTLENYIKNYIDSFPGERIDFMWQGGEPTLLGLDFFRKVVSLQAKFAGTKQISNSFQTNGMALNRQWCEFFKDNQFLIGISVDGLEEVHNKYRISINGQPTFTRVKHAIELLKSYQVDFNTLTVVNDRNWNKGKETYQALKALGSTFMQFIPIVEVANYSAQRQDFNPGKNYRMTPFSVPAEGYGQFLLDVFNEWLKEDIGYIFINMFDDLLGQWLGFPSRSCVHQETCGRAMILESNGDVYSCDHFVYPPYKIANVNHQSLTQIVNSPKQIKFGKAKLETLTKQCQKCEVRHFCYGGCPKHRIVPLKGEQFKQNYLCPSYQFFFRHSAPIMSRIRDIIRQGRSAREIMSMLSR
;
A
#
# COMPACT_ATOMS: atom_id res chain seq x y z
N MET A 1 -55.94 -17.01 16.31
CA MET A 1 -54.56 -17.54 16.16
C MET A 1 -53.83 -16.65 15.15
N LEU A 2 -53.18 -15.65 15.66
CA LEU A 2 -52.36 -14.69 14.88
C LEU A 2 -50.95 -15.23 14.76
N PHE A 3 -50.53 -15.61 13.55
CA PHE A 3 -49.14 -15.92 13.27
C PHE A 3 -48.36 -14.62 13.15
N GLU A 4 -47.60 -14.27 14.16
CA GLU A 4 -46.57 -13.24 14.08
C GLU A 4 -45.46 -13.71 13.11
N ARG A 5 -45.38 -13.04 11.96
CA ARG A 5 -44.24 -13.16 11.07
C ARG A 5 -43.06 -12.47 11.74
N PHE A 6 -42.18 -13.24 12.36
CA PHE A 6 -40.86 -12.79 12.75
C PHE A 6 -40.06 -12.44 11.50
N ASN A 7 -39.96 -11.15 11.22
CA ASN A 7 -39.01 -10.59 10.25
C ASN A 7 -37.60 -10.80 10.81
N PHE A 8 -36.96 -11.91 10.45
CA PHE A 8 -35.52 -12.06 10.56
C PHE A 8 -34.87 -11.17 9.49
N MET A 9 -34.84 -9.86 9.72
CA MET A 9 -33.82 -9.03 9.09
C MET A 9 -32.47 -9.45 9.68
N SER A 10 -31.75 -10.34 9.00
CA SER A 10 -30.35 -10.64 9.31
C SER A 10 -29.62 -9.31 9.31
N LYS A 11 -29.15 -8.85 10.47
CA LYS A 11 -28.25 -7.70 10.56
C LYS A 11 -27.04 -8.02 9.69
N GLN A 12 -27.03 -7.56 8.45
CA GLN A 12 -25.88 -7.72 7.58
C GLN A 12 -24.67 -7.18 8.33
N LYS A 13 -23.68 -8.05 8.56
CA LYS A 13 -22.45 -7.70 9.27
C LYS A 13 -21.79 -6.55 8.51
N LYS A 14 -21.68 -5.39 9.17
CA LYS A 14 -21.03 -4.20 8.58
C LYS A 14 -19.63 -4.57 8.14
N ILE A 15 -19.34 -4.48 6.84
CA ILE A 15 -18.04 -4.82 6.25
C ILE A 15 -17.30 -3.52 5.96
N TYR A 16 -16.23 -3.28 6.69
CA TYR A 16 -15.29 -2.19 6.40
C TYR A 16 -14.36 -2.60 5.26
N PHE A 17 -14.19 -1.73 4.29
CA PHE A 17 -13.33 -1.93 3.12
C PHE A 17 -12.68 -0.62 2.70
N HIS A 18 -11.64 -0.70 1.91
CA HIS A 18 -10.93 0.46 1.38
C HIS A 18 -10.93 0.42 -0.14
N MET A 19 -11.01 1.60 -0.75
CA MET A 19 -10.93 1.76 -2.19
C MET A 19 -9.74 2.66 -2.56
N MET A 20 -8.89 2.16 -3.45
CA MET A 20 -7.85 2.96 -4.09
C MET A 20 -8.28 3.23 -5.52
N ALA A 21 -8.47 4.48 -5.88
CA ALA A 21 -8.85 4.88 -7.23
C ALA A 21 -7.63 5.23 -8.07
N LYS A 22 -7.62 4.78 -9.32
CA LYS A 22 -6.60 5.04 -10.33
C LYS A 22 -7.17 5.87 -11.48
N PRO A 23 -7.44 7.16 -11.26
CA PRO A 23 -8.16 7.98 -12.23
C PRO A 23 -7.35 8.25 -13.51
N SER A 24 -6.01 8.19 -13.45
CA SER A 24 -5.10 8.24 -14.60
C SER A 24 -4.72 6.86 -15.16
N SER A 25 -5.28 5.76 -14.62
CA SER A 25 -4.89 4.38 -14.93
C SER A 25 -3.36 4.19 -14.86
N PHE A 26 -2.72 3.67 -15.91
CA PHE A 26 -1.26 3.47 -16.00
C PHE A 26 -0.49 4.69 -16.55
N HIS A 27 -1.18 5.77 -16.95
CA HIS A 27 -0.51 6.95 -17.52
C HIS A 27 0.35 7.66 -16.48
N CYS A 28 1.62 7.86 -16.81
CA CYS A 28 2.60 8.48 -15.94
C CYS A 28 3.57 9.36 -16.72
N ASN A 29 4.11 10.39 -16.07
CA ASN A 29 5.11 11.31 -16.63
C ASN A 29 6.57 10.91 -16.33
N ILE A 30 6.76 9.77 -15.64
CA ILE A 30 8.07 9.12 -15.44
C ILE A 30 8.00 7.64 -15.82
N LYS A 31 9.16 7.03 -16.06
CA LYS A 31 9.28 5.64 -16.46
C LYS A 31 10.14 4.88 -15.45
N CYS A 32 9.57 4.53 -14.30
CA CYS A 32 10.27 3.72 -13.31
C CYS A 32 10.44 2.29 -13.82
N GLU A 33 11.68 1.80 -13.97
CA GLU A 33 11.96 0.47 -14.52
C GLU A 33 11.30 -0.66 -13.70
N TYR A 34 11.23 -0.50 -12.38
CA TYR A 34 10.63 -1.48 -11.48
C TYR A 34 9.11 -1.34 -11.31
N CYS A 35 8.46 -0.40 -12.00
CA CYS A 35 7.03 -0.15 -11.80
C CYS A 35 6.19 -1.35 -12.26
N PHE A 36 5.56 -2.05 -11.33
CA PHE A 36 4.68 -3.19 -11.63
C PHE A 36 3.42 -2.78 -12.44
N TYR A 37 3.14 -1.48 -12.48
CA TYR A 37 2.00 -0.94 -13.22
C TYR A 37 2.31 -0.64 -14.70
N LEU A 38 3.58 -0.57 -15.12
CA LEU A 38 3.95 -0.40 -16.53
C LEU A 38 3.39 -1.51 -17.43
N GLN A 39 3.35 -2.75 -16.92
CA GLN A 39 2.83 -3.88 -17.69
C GLN A 39 1.32 -3.80 -17.92
N LYS A 40 0.59 -2.92 -17.23
CA LYS A 40 -0.86 -2.77 -17.39
C LYS A 40 -1.25 -2.16 -18.71
N GLU A 41 -0.37 -1.41 -19.37
CA GLU A 41 -0.54 -0.97 -20.75
C GLU A 41 -0.86 -2.14 -21.71
N GLN A 42 -0.29 -3.33 -21.45
CA GLN A 42 -0.54 -4.53 -22.24
C GLN A 42 -1.85 -5.24 -21.89
N VAL A 43 -2.35 -5.04 -20.65
CA VAL A 43 -3.63 -5.61 -20.17
C VAL A 43 -4.80 -4.77 -20.62
N PHE A 44 -4.63 -3.46 -20.55
CA PHE A 44 -5.64 -2.51 -20.98
C PHE A 44 -5.43 -2.17 -22.45
N THR A 45 -6.45 -2.38 -23.27
CA THR A 45 -6.45 -1.92 -24.66
C THR A 45 -6.22 -0.41 -24.70
N ARG A 46 -5.55 0.10 -25.76
CA ARG A 46 -5.12 1.50 -25.94
C ARG A 46 -6.22 2.59 -25.74
N HIS A 47 -7.46 2.21 -25.43
CA HIS A 47 -8.62 3.07 -25.28
C HIS A 47 -9.02 3.36 -23.83
N ILE A 48 -8.21 2.96 -22.81
CA ILE A 48 -8.50 3.41 -21.45
C ILE A 48 -7.97 4.82 -21.28
N ASN A 49 -8.89 5.75 -21.36
CA ASN A 49 -8.66 7.16 -21.08
C ASN A 49 -8.67 7.43 -19.55
N SER A 50 -8.37 8.66 -19.19
CA SER A 50 -8.59 9.17 -17.82
C SER A 50 -10.06 8.97 -17.40
N MET A 51 -10.28 8.90 -16.09
CA MET A 51 -11.62 8.74 -15.52
C MET A 51 -12.55 9.86 -15.97
N THR A 52 -13.73 9.50 -16.47
CA THR A 52 -14.76 10.47 -16.86
C THR A 52 -15.43 11.06 -15.61
N GLU A 53 -16.00 12.27 -15.75
CA GLU A 53 -16.77 12.90 -14.66
C GLU A 53 -17.93 12.02 -14.18
N GLN A 54 -18.61 11.33 -15.10
CA GLN A 54 -19.69 10.41 -14.74
C GLN A 54 -19.20 9.24 -13.88
N THR A 55 -18.07 8.63 -14.25
CA THR A 55 -17.49 7.53 -13.45
C THR A 55 -17.01 8.04 -12.09
N LEU A 56 -16.43 9.25 -12.04
CA LEU A 56 -16.01 9.90 -10.80
C LEU A 56 -17.20 10.13 -9.85
N GLU A 57 -18.30 10.71 -10.35
CA GLU A 57 -19.51 10.97 -9.57
C GLU A 57 -20.12 9.65 -9.06
N ASN A 58 -20.26 8.66 -9.94
CA ASN A 58 -20.76 7.33 -9.57
C ASN A 58 -19.89 6.68 -8.48
N TYR A 59 -18.57 6.76 -8.61
CA TYR A 59 -17.63 6.22 -7.61
C TYR A 59 -17.79 6.92 -6.25
N ILE A 60 -17.70 8.25 -6.23
CA ILE A 60 -17.74 9.01 -4.97
C ILE A 60 -19.06 8.74 -4.25
N LYS A 61 -20.19 8.88 -4.94
CA LYS A 61 -21.52 8.60 -4.39
C LYS A 61 -21.61 7.17 -3.86
N ASN A 62 -21.23 6.20 -4.70
CA ASN A 62 -21.32 4.77 -4.36
C ASN A 62 -20.44 4.42 -3.14
N TYR A 63 -19.23 4.99 -3.05
CA TYR A 63 -18.33 4.72 -1.93
C TYR A 63 -18.87 5.31 -0.62
N ILE A 64 -19.38 6.53 -0.65
CA ILE A 64 -20.01 7.18 0.51
C ILE A 64 -21.24 6.39 0.98
N ASP A 65 -22.13 6.02 0.05
CA ASP A 65 -23.34 5.28 0.36
C ASP A 65 -23.06 3.87 0.91
N SER A 66 -22.04 3.19 0.36
CA SER A 66 -21.72 1.80 0.69
C SER A 66 -20.85 1.62 1.94
N PHE A 67 -20.11 2.65 2.34
CA PHE A 67 -19.20 2.53 3.47
C PHE A 67 -19.95 2.63 4.81
N PRO A 68 -19.79 1.67 5.73
CA PRO A 68 -20.61 1.59 6.95
C PRO A 68 -20.14 2.53 8.08
N GLY A 69 -18.94 3.12 7.97
CA GLY A 69 -18.35 4.00 8.99
C GLY A 69 -18.73 5.47 8.80
N GLU A 70 -18.45 6.27 9.82
CA GLU A 70 -18.68 7.71 9.81
C GLU A 70 -17.54 8.46 9.11
N ARG A 71 -16.33 7.89 9.09
CA ARG A 71 -15.15 8.45 8.44
C ARG A 71 -14.78 7.60 7.24
N ILE A 72 -14.60 8.24 6.07
CA ILE A 72 -14.26 7.60 4.80
C ILE A 72 -12.94 8.18 4.28
N ASP A 73 -11.99 7.29 3.99
CA ASP A 73 -10.69 7.67 3.44
C ASP A 73 -10.67 7.35 1.93
N PHE A 74 -10.61 8.37 1.09
CA PHE A 74 -10.39 8.24 -0.34
C PHE A 74 -8.90 8.21 -0.63
N MET A 75 -8.45 7.22 -1.42
CA MET A 75 -7.06 7.11 -1.84
C MET A 75 -6.95 7.26 -3.35
N TRP A 76 -6.17 8.25 -3.78
CA TRP A 76 -5.93 8.60 -5.17
C TRP A 76 -4.51 8.19 -5.56
N GLN A 77 -4.41 7.28 -6.52
CA GLN A 77 -3.16 6.76 -7.04
C GLN A 77 -3.30 6.50 -8.54
N GLY A 78 -2.40 5.82 -9.16
CA GLY A 78 -2.46 5.41 -10.57
C GLY A 78 -1.07 5.35 -11.16
N GLY A 79 -0.90 5.72 -12.41
CA GLY A 79 0.38 6.09 -12.96
C GLY A 79 0.87 7.35 -12.26
N GLU A 80 0.32 8.49 -12.68
CA GLU A 80 0.52 9.76 -11.95
C GLU A 80 -0.78 10.57 -11.96
N PRO A 81 -1.48 10.68 -10.83
CA PRO A 81 -2.79 11.34 -10.79
C PRO A 81 -2.73 12.85 -11.05
N THR A 82 -1.59 13.53 -10.83
CA THR A 82 -1.45 14.96 -11.16
C THR A 82 -1.62 15.27 -12.65
N LEU A 83 -1.52 14.27 -13.53
CA LEU A 83 -1.77 14.42 -14.97
C LEU A 83 -3.21 14.82 -15.31
N LEU A 84 -4.15 14.59 -14.39
CA LEU A 84 -5.55 15.00 -14.56
C LEU A 84 -5.77 16.48 -14.27
N GLY A 85 -4.79 17.17 -13.70
CA GLY A 85 -4.87 18.58 -13.36
C GLY A 85 -5.69 18.88 -12.11
N LEU A 86 -5.56 20.10 -11.60
CA LEU A 86 -6.24 20.56 -10.38
C LEU A 86 -7.76 20.59 -10.50
N ASP A 87 -8.29 20.89 -11.68
CA ASP A 87 -9.74 21.01 -11.86
C ASP A 87 -10.47 19.68 -11.66
N PHE A 88 -9.83 18.57 -12.03
CA PHE A 88 -10.35 17.24 -11.70
C PHE A 88 -10.47 17.05 -10.18
N PHE A 89 -9.46 17.43 -9.41
CA PHE A 89 -9.46 17.25 -7.96
C PHE A 89 -10.31 18.29 -7.22
N ARG A 90 -10.50 19.48 -7.77
CA ARG A 90 -11.52 20.42 -7.31
C ARG A 90 -12.92 19.82 -7.47
N LYS A 91 -13.18 19.15 -8.60
CA LYS A 91 -14.42 18.41 -8.83
C LYS A 91 -14.58 17.25 -7.84
N VAL A 92 -13.50 16.50 -7.54
CA VAL A 92 -13.51 15.45 -6.50
C VAL A 92 -14.03 16.00 -5.18
N VAL A 93 -13.42 17.08 -4.65
CA VAL A 93 -13.80 17.67 -3.37
C VAL A 93 -15.25 18.19 -3.40
N SER A 94 -15.66 18.83 -4.49
CA SER A 94 -17.05 19.29 -4.69
C SER A 94 -18.05 18.15 -4.65
N LEU A 95 -17.76 17.02 -5.31
CA LEU A 95 -18.65 15.85 -5.30
C LEU A 95 -18.65 15.15 -3.93
N GLN A 96 -17.50 15.08 -3.27
CA GLN A 96 -17.42 14.56 -1.91
C GLN A 96 -18.30 15.39 -0.95
N ALA A 97 -18.19 16.71 -0.98
CA ALA A 97 -19.03 17.61 -0.18
C ALA A 97 -20.53 17.45 -0.49
N LYS A 98 -20.88 17.30 -1.79
CA LYS A 98 -22.26 17.07 -2.24
C LYS A 98 -22.89 15.81 -1.63
N PHE A 99 -22.12 14.72 -1.50
CA PHE A 99 -22.64 13.41 -1.11
C PHE A 99 -22.29 13.01 0.34
N ALA A 100 -21.41 13.73 1.05
CA ALA A 100 -20.90 13.34 2.38
C ALA A 100 -22.00 13.14 3.43
N GLY A 101 -23.07 13.94 3.37
CA GLY A 101 -24.07 13.95 4.46
C GLY A 101 -23.41 14.30 5.80
N THR A 102 -23.49 13.40 6.77
CA THR A 102 -22.85 13.55 8.10
C THR A 102 -21.47 12.89 8.17
N LYS A 103 -21.01 12.23 7.12
CA LYS A 103 -19.73 11.50 7.11
C LYS A 103 -18.55 12.44 6.96
N GLN A 104 -17.48 12.14 7.67
CA GLN A 104 -16.20 12.82 7.54
C GLN A 104 -15.42 12.23 6.37
N ILE A 105 -14.95 13.09 5.48
CA ILE A 105 -14.15 12.68 4.31
C ILE A 105 -12.70 13.06 4.55
N SER A 106 -11.79 12.12 4.33
CA SER A 106 -10.36 12.37 4.21
C SER A 106 -9.84 11.90 2.86
N ASN A 107 -8.75 12.51 2.40
CA ASN A 107 -8.13 12.20 1.13
C ASN A 107 -6.64 11.94 1.31
N SER A 108 -6.14 10.87 0.70
CA SER A 108 -4.72 10.61 0.51
C SER A 108 -4.39 10.56 -0.98
N PHE A 109 -3.23 11.08 -1.34
CA PHE A 109 -2.83 11.29 -2.73
C PHE A 109 -1.40 10.82 -2.95
N GLN A 110 -1.22 9.76 -3.73
CA GLN A 110 0.09 9.21 -4.04
C GLN A 110 0.63 9.80 -5.33
N THR A 111 1.82 10.42 -5.26
CA THR A 111 2.45 11.08 -6.41
C THR A 111 3.95 10.80 -6.49
N ASN A 112 4.49 10.92 -7.69
CA ASN A 112 5.94 10.95 -7.92
C ASN A 112 6.55 12.35 -7.70
N GLY A 113 5.76 13.36 -7.41
CA GLY A 113 6.20 14.72 -7.09
C GLY A 113 6.61 15.60 -8.28
N MET A 114 6.71 15.05 -9.50
CA MET A 114 7.25 15.78 -10.67
C MET A 114 6.44 17.00 -11.10
N ALA A 115 5.13 16.99 -10.85
CA ALA A 115 4.23 18.07 -11.27
C ALA A 115 3.81 18.98 -10.11
N LEU A 116 4.29 18.74 -8.89
CA LEU A 116 3.93 19.55 -7.74
C LEU A 116 4.49 20.97 -7.88
N ASN A 117 3.64 21.93 -7.63
CA ASN A 117 3.93 23.35 -7.62
C ASN A 117 3.13 24.06 -6.52
N ARG A 118 3.26 25.38 -6.44
CA ARG A 118 2.54 26.21 -5.46
C ARG A 118 1.02 25.92 -5.44
N GLN A 119 0.38 25.89 -6.61
CA GLN A 119 -1.09 25.71 -6.70
C GLN A 119 -1.55 24.35 -6.16
N TRP A 120 -0.77 23.28 -6.41
CA TRP A 120 -1.02 21.96 -5.84
C TRP A 120 -0.88 21.97 -4.31
N CYS A 121 0.18 22.63 -3.78
CA CYS A 121 0.39 22.68 -2.33
C CYS A 121 -0.70 23.48 -1.62
N GLU A 122 -1.14 24.61 -2.19
CA GLU A 122 -2.29 25.38 -1.69
C GLU A 122 -3.55 24.52 -1.67
N PHE A 123 -3.87 23.85 -2.79
CA PHE A 123 -5.03 22.96 -2.88
C PHE A 123 -4.98 21.84 -1.84
N PHE A 124 -3.85 21.18 -1.67
CA PHE A 124 -3.69 20.09 -0.70
C PHE A 124 -3.83 20.58 0.73
N LYS A 125 -3.28 21.75 1.05
CA LYS A 125 -3.39 22.37 2.38
C LYS A 125 -4.83 22.72 2.70
N ASP A 126 -5.50 23.44 1.80
CA ASP A 126 -6.88 23.90 1.98
C ASP A 126 -7.86 22.76 2.17
N ASN A 127 -7.61 21.61 1.51
CA ASN A 127 -8.48 20.43 1.55
C ASN A 127 -7.93 19.31 2.42
N GLN A 128 -6.89 19.55 3.21
CA GLN A 128 -6.31 18.60 4.18
C GLN A 128 -5.95 17.23 3.58
N PHE A 129 -5.37 17.23 2.38
CA PHE A 129 -4.87 16.00 1.77
C PHE A 129 -3.61 15.51 2.48
N LEU A 130 -3.51 14.19 2.70
CA LEU A 130 -2.27 13.52 3.05
C LEU A 130 -1.54 13.10 1.77
N ILE A 131 -0.30 13.56 1.60
CA ILE A 131 0.47 13.30 0.38
C ILE A 131 1.44 12.16 0.61
N GLY A 132 1.29 11.07 -0.16
CA GLY A 132 2.32 10.05 -0.29
C GLY A 132 3.29 10.43 -1.42
N ILE A 133 4.55 10.73 -1.08
CA ILE A 133 5.55 11.06 -2.08
C ILE A 133 6.54 9.92 -2.31
N SER A 134 6.72 9.57 -3.58
CA SER A 134 7.61 8.48 -3.97
C SER A 134 9.07 8.94 -4.04
N VAL A 135 9.90 8.49 -3.09
CA VAL A 135 11.35 8.79 -3.07
C VAL A 135 12.13 7.61 -2.49
N ASP A 136 13.25 7.22 -3.13
CA ASP A 136 14.01 6.04 -2.72
C ASP A 136 15.21 6.36 -1.78
N GLY A 137 15.16 7.53 -1.12
CA GLY A 137 16.15 7.97 -0.13
C GLY A 137 17.41 8.52 -0.76
N LEU A 138 18.35 7.66 -1.16
CA LEU A 138 19.62 8.05 -1.76
C LEU A 138 19.44 8.45 -3.24
N GLU A 139 20.08 9.54 -3.65
CA GLU A 139 19.96 10.09 -5.01
C GLU A 139 20.35 9.08 -6.09
N GLU A 140 21.49 8.38 -5.91
CA GLU A 140 21.95 7.37 -6.87
C GLU A 140 20.99 6.18 -7.00
N VAL A 141 20.32 5.78 -5.91
CA VAL A 141 19.31 4.71 -5.92
C VAL A 141 18.06 5.18 -6.63
N HIS A 142 17.57 6.37 -6.27
CA HIS A 142 16.39 6.96 -6.87
C HIS A 142 16.55 7.14 -8.38
N ASN A 143 17.64 7.79 -8.82
CA ASN A 143 17.90 8.11 -10.21
C ASN A 143 18.26 6.89 -11.07
N LYS A 144 18.62 5.75 -10.45
CA LYS A 144 18.82 4.50 -11.17
C LYS A 144 17.53 3.98 -11.80
N TYR A 145 16.41 4.11 -11.11
CA TYR A 145 15.15 3.48 -11.52
C TYR A 145 14.03 4.47 -11.79
N ARG A 146 14.00 5.63 -11.11
CA ARG A 146 12.98 6.65 -11.30
C ARG A 146 13.49 7.73 -12.25
N ILE A 147 13.35 7.46 -13.53
CA ILE A 147 13.77 8.37 -14.61
C ILE A 147 12.55 8.97 -15.31
N SER A 148 12.69 10.18 -15.83
CA SER A 148 11.66 10.81 -16.65
C SER A 148 11.46 10.03 -17.97
N ILE A 149 10.37 10.32 -18.70
CA ILE A 149 10.14 9.73 -20.02
C ILE A 149 11.33 9.96 -20.96
N ASN A 150 12.03 11.10 -20.80
CA ASN A 150 13.20 11.47 -21.61
C ASN A 150 14.53 10.95 -21.02
N GLY A 151 14.49 10.01 -20.07
CA GLY A 151 15.68 9.40 -19.47
C GLY A 151 16.47 10.29 -18.51
N GLN A 152 15.89 11.42 -18.05
CA GLN A 152 16.57 12.33 -17.12
C GLN A 152 16.33 11.92 -15.66
N PRO A 153 17.30 12.14 -14.75
CA PRO A 153 17.15 11.92 -13.32
C PRO A 153 16.04 12.79 -12.74
N THR A 154 15.35 12.27 -11.71
CA THR A 154 14.18 12.93 -11.13
C THR A 154 14.35 13.35 -9.67
N PHE A 155 15.41 12.92 -8.98
CA PHE A 155 15.59 13.15 -7.54
C PHE A 155 15.54 14.62 -7.14
N THR A 156 16.25 15.49 -7.85
CA THR A 156 16.30 16.94 -7.55
C THR A 156 14.89 17.57 -7.61
N ARG A 157 14.05 17.16 -8.59
CA ARG A 157 12.67 17.66 -8.68
C ARG A 157 11.80 17.14 -7.56
N VAL A 158 11.94 15.87 -7.18
CA VAL A 158 11.22 15.27 -6.06
C VAL A 158 11.63 15.92 -4.73
N LYS A 159 12.92 16.17 -4.52
CA LYS A 159 13.42 16.93 -3.37
C LYS A 159 12.78 18.33 -3.30
N HIS A 160 12.76 19.05 -4.41
CA HIS A 160 12.09 20.36 -4.47
C HIS A 160 10.59 20.26 -4.16
N ALA A 161 9.90 19.20 -4.65
CA ALA A 161 8.50 18.97 -4.30
C ALA A 161 8.29 18.74 -2.80
N ILE A 162 9.19 18.01 -2.13
CA ILE A 162 9.16 17.83 -0.67
C ILE A 162 9.38 19.18 0.05
N GLU A 163 10.31 20.01 -0.41
CA GLU A 163 10.55 21.34 0.12
C GLU A 163 9.31 22.25 0.00
N LEU A 164 8.60 22.17 -1.13
CA LEU A 164 7.32 22.86 -1.32
C LEU A 164 6.26 22.35 -0.34
N LEU A 165 6.04 21.04 -0.22
CA LEU A 165 5.08 20.48 0.73
C LEU A 165 5.36 20.98 2.15
N LYS A 166 6.62 21.00 2.59
CA LYS A 166 7.04 21.52 3.89
C LYS A 166 6.74 23.01 4.04
N SER A 167 7.08 23.83 3.04
CA SER A 167 6.90 25.28 3.09
C SER A 167 5.42 25.69 3.18
N TYR A 168 4.53 24.89 2.58
CA TYR A 168 3.07 25.06 2.65
C TYR A 168 2.43 24.29 3.81
N GLN A 169 3.23 23.61 4.65
CA GLN A 169 2.74 22.81 5.78
C GLN A 169 1.70 21.75 5.35
N VAL A 170 1.92 21.12 4.22
CA VAL A 170 1.13 19.99 3.75
C VAL A 170 1.67 18.70 4.38
N ASP A 171 0.79 17.93 5.00
CA ASP A 171 1.18 16.65 5.58
C ASP A 171 1.60 15.64 4.50
N PHE A 172 2.74 15.01 4.69
CA PHE A 172 3.23 14.02 3.75
C PHE A 172 3.91 12.83 4.43
N ASN A 173 3.89 11.69 3.74
CA ASN A 173 4.68 10.51 4.03
C ASN A 173 5.54 10.14 2.81
N THR A 174 6.65 9.46 3.05
CA THR A 174 7.51 8.97 1.97
C THR A 174 7.26 7.48 1.72
N LEU A 175 7.16 7.11 0.43
CA LEU A 175 7.13 5.73 -0.03
C LEU A 175 8.43 5.41 -0.75
N THR A 176 9.18 4.47 -0.19
CA THR A 176 10.49 4.04 -0.68
C THR A 176 10.44 2.59 -1.13
N VAL A 177 10.87 2.33 -2.36
CA VAL A 177 11.02 0.97 -2.86
C VAL A 177 12.35 0.39 -2.40
N VAL A 178 12.30 -0.76 -1.72
CA VAL A 178 13.49 -1.54 -1.37
C VAL A 178 13.77 -2.52 -2.52
N ASN A 179 14.96 -2.40 -3.10
CA ASN A 179 15.37 -3.06 -4.33
C ASN A 179 16.82 -3.61 -4.23
N ASP A 180 17.39 -4.04 -5.33
CA ASP A 180 18.78 -4.56 -5.41
C ASP A 180 19.88 -3.55 -5.06
N ARG A 181 19.59 -2.24 -5.04
CA ARG A 181 20.56 -1.16 -4.82
C ARG A 181 20.60 -0.60 -3.42
N ASN A 182 19.51 -0.79 -2.65
CA ASN A 182 19.43 -0.22 -1.30
C ASN A 182 19.14 -1.23 -0.19
N TRP A 183 18.92 -2.51 -0.50
CA TRP A 183 18.63 -3.51 0.52
C TRP A 183 19.69 -3.62 1.63
N ASN A 184 20.95 -3.32 1.33
CA ASN A 184 22.08 -3.29 2.27
C ASN A 184 22.51 -1.87 2.67
N LYS A 185 21.64 -0.89 2.44
CA LYS A 185 21.83 0.54 2.78
C LYS A 185 20.63 1.05 3.60
N GLY A 186 20.09 0.22 4.50
CA GLY A 186 18.92 0.56 5.31
C GLY A 186 19.14 1.80 6.15
N LYS A 187 20.26 1.86 6.86
CA LYS A 187 20.66 3.01 7.68
C LYS A 187 20.77 4.29 6.85
N GLU A 188 21.56 4.27 5.77
CA GLU A 188 21.80 5.44 4.91
C GLU A 188 20.50 5.92 4.25
N THR A 189 19.65 4.98 3.80
CA THR A 189 18.35 5.29 3.23
C THR A 189 17.45 5.98 4.26
N TYR A 190 17.39 5.46 5.49
CA TYR A 190 16.63 6.04 6.58
C TYR A 190 17.10 7.46 6.91
N GLN A 191 18.41 7.65 7.07
CA GLN A 191 19.02 8.95 7.36
C GLN A 191 18.76 9.97 6.25
N ALA A 192 18.84 9.55 4.98
CA ALA A 192 18.54 10.41 3.83
C ALA A 192 17.06 10.87 3.85
N LEU A 193 16.12 9.98 4.14
CA LEU A 193 14.70 10.34 4.25
C LEU A 193 14.43 11.27 5.44
N LYS A 194 15.09 11.02 6.59
CA LYS A 194 15.04 11.90 7.76
C LYS A 194 15.57 13.30 7.43
N ALA A 195 16.67 13.40 6.70
CA ALA A 195 17.25 14.67 6.24
C ALA A 195 16.31 15.44 5.28
N LEU A 196 15.50 14.75 4.47
CA LEU A 196 14.45 15.36 3.66
C LEU A 196 13.29 15.89 4.50
N GLY A 197 13.22 15.53 5.79
CA GLY A 197 12.17 15.94 6.72
C GLY A 197 10.97 15.00 6.77
N SER A 198 11.13 13.75 6.30
CA SER A 198 10.08 12.74 6.43
C SER A 198 9.95 12.28 7.88
N THR A 199 8.75 12.35 8.42
CA THR A 199 8.39 11.82 9.75
C THR A 199 7.51 10.59 9.67
N PHE A 200 6.98 10.26 8.49
CA PHE A 200 6.22 9.05 8.22
C PHE A 200 6.81 8.33 7.00
N MET A 201 7.26 7.10 7.20
CA MET A 201 7.98 6.35 6.18
C MET A 201 7.33 4.99 5.91
N GLN A 202 7.25 4.63 4.64
CA GLN A 202 6.83 3.30 4.21
C GLN A 202 7.89 2.70 3.29
N PHE A 203 8.34 1.49 3.62
CA PHE A 203 9.30 0.71 2.84
C PHE A 203 8.60 -0.45 2.15
N ILE A 204 8.67 -0.50 0.83
CA ILE A 204 7.94 -1.48 0.01
C ILE A 204 8.96 -2.34 -0.74
N PRO A 205 9.05 -3.66 -0.44
CA PRO A 205 9.97 -4.53 -1.15
C PRO A 205 9.47 -4.81 -2.56
N ILE A 206 10.33 -4.62 -3.57
CA ILE A 206 9.99 -5.00 -4.94
C ILE A 206 10.36 -6.47 -5.19
N VAL A 207 9.37 -7.24 -5.60
CA VAL A 207 9.51 -8.66 -5.96
C VAL A 207 8.76 -8.89 -7.27
N GLU A 208 9.51 -8.93 -8.37
CA GLU A 208 8.94 -9.10 -9.71
C GLU A 208 9.65 -10.24 -10.47
N VAL A 209 8.88 -10.97 -11.27
CA VAL A 209 9.37 -12.08 -12.07
C VAL A 209 9.62 -11.64 -13.51
N ALA A 210 10.85 -11.85 -14.01
CA ALA A 210 11.31 -11.35 -15.31
C ALA A 210 10.51 -11.88 -16.51
N ASN A 211 10.05 -13.14 -16.45
CA ASN A 211 9.33 -13.79 -17.53
C ASN A 211 7.80 -13.71 -17.39
N TYR A 212 7.34 -12.76 -16.59
CA TYR A 212 5.92 -12.54 -16.40
C TYR A 212 5.35 -11.82 -17.64
N SER A 213 4.61 -12.53 -18.48
CA SER A 213 3.84 -11.86 -19.52
C SER A 213 2.49 -11.40 -18.95
N ALA A 214 2.08 -10.19 -19.29
CA ALA A 214 0.74 -9.67 -18.94
C ALA A 214 -0.40 -10.56 -19.47
N GLN A 215 -0.11 -11.43 -20.42
CA GLN A 215 -1.03 -12.43 -20.97
C GLN A 215 -1.18 -13.67 -20.08
N ARG A 216 -0.26 -13.92 -19.14
CA ARG A 216 -0.45 -14.97 -18.13
C ARG A 216 -1.44 -14.46 -17.08
N GLN A 217 -2.67 -14.86 -17.25
CA GLN A 217 -3.82 -14.51 -16.42
C GLN A 217 -3.78 -15.11 -15.01
N ASP A 218 -2.87 -16.07 -14.76
CA ASP A 218 -2.63 -16.67 -13.46
C ASP A 218 -1.30 -16.16 -12.89
N PHE A 219 -1.28 -15.77 -11.64
CA PHE A 219 -0.07 -15.36 -10.90
C PHE A 219 0.83 -16.57 -10.57
N ASN A 220 0.94 -17.52 -11.49
CA ASN A 220 1.72 -18.71 -11.31
C ASN A 220 2.97 -18.67 -12.21
N PRO A 221 4.07 -18.03 -11.76
CA PRO A 221 5.33 -18.20 -12.47
C PRO A 221 5.66 -19.69 -12.41
N GLY A 222 5.85 -20.31 -13.57
CA GLY A 222 6.18 -21.73 -13.66
C GLY A 222 7.38 -22.11 -12.77
N LYS A 223 7.77 -23.38 -12.74
CA LYS A 223 8.88 -23.87 -11.89
C LYS A 223 10.23 -23.17 -12.18
N ASN A 224 10.43 -22.64 -13.38
CA ASN A 224 11.68 -22.00 -13.87
C ASN A 224 11.53 -20.47 -13.95
N TYR A 225 10.94 -19.83 -12.94
CA TYR A 225 10.91 -18.37 -12.92
C TYR A 225 12.29 -17.76 -12.61
N ARG A 226 12.53 -16.57 -13.18
CA ARG A 226 13.69 -15.75 -12.84
C ARG A 226 13.20 -14.45 -12.24
N MET A 227 13.85 -13.99 -11.16
CA MET A 227 13.58 -12.67 -10.61
C MET A 227 14.15 -11.61 -11.55
N THR A 228 13.49 -10.45 -11.58
CA THR A 228 14.07 -9.27 -12.24
C THR A 228 15.35 -8.84 -11.54
N PRO A 229 16.30 -8.22 -12.27
CA PRO A 229 17.55 -7.73 -11.67
C PRO A 229 17.32 -6.71 -10.54
N PHE A 230 16.25 -5.95 -10.60
CA PHE A 230 15.90 -4.93 -9.60
C PHE A 230 15.15 -5.47 -8.37
N SER A 231 14.75 -6.74 -8.38
CA SER A 231 14.09 -7.33 -7.22
C SER A 231 15.02 -7.37 -6.01
N VAL A 232 14.46 -7.08 -4.83
CA VAL A 232 15.21 -7.21 -3.58
C VAL A 232 15.59 -8.68 -3.36
N PRO A 233 16.82 -9.00 -2.88
CA PRO A 233 17.18 -10.37 -2.49
C PRO A 233 16.23 -10.93 -1.41
N ALA A 234 16.00 -12.24 -1.40
CA ALA A 234 15.04 -12.88 -0.50
C ALA A 234 15.28 -12.59 0.99
N GLU A 235 16.55 -12.51 1.40
CA GLU A 235 16.98 -12.14 2.75
C GLU A 235 17.16 -10.61 2.92
N GLY A 236 17.36 -9.89 1.81
CA GLY A 236 17.79 -8.50 1.81
C GLY A 236 16.78 -7.54 2.44
N TYR A 237 15.49 -7.77 2.25
CA TYR A 237 14.47 -6.91 2.86
C TYR A 237 14.47 -6.99 4.39
N GLY A 238 14.75 -8.18 4.94
CA GLY A 238 14.86 -8.36 6.39
C GLY A 238 16.05 -7.61 6.98
N GLN A 239 17.20 -7.66 6.28
CA GLN A 239 18.39 -6.90 6.67
C GLN A 239 18.14 -5.40 6.60
N PHE A 240 17.55 -4.92 5.51
CA PHE A 240 17.16 -3.51 5.36
C PHE A 240 16.29 -3.03 6.52
N LEU A 241 15.25 -3.80 6.85
CA LEU A 241 14.34 -3.44 7.96
C LEU A 241 15.07 -3.43 9.31
N LEU A 242 16.00 -4.36 9.55
CA LEU A 242 16.76 -4.40 10.79
C LEU A 242 17.73 -3.23 10.92
N ASP A 243 18.39 -2.82 9.81
CA ASP A 243 19.28 -1.67 9.81
C ASP A 243 18.49 -0.38 10.11
N VAL A 244 17.32 -0.20 9.48
CA VAL A 244 16.42 0.93 9.76
C VAL A 244 15.93 0.88 11.21
N PHE A 245 15.54 -0.30 11.70
CA PHE A 245 15.06 -0.49 13.06
C PHE A 245 16.10 -0.10 14.11
N ASN A 246 17.34 -0.51 13.91
CA ASN A 246 18.46 -0.17 14.81
C ASN A 246 18.77 1.34 14.81
N GLU A 247 18.66 2.02 13.69
CA GLU A 247 18.81 3.49 13.66
C GLU A 247 17.62 4.21 14.34
N TRP A 248 16.39 3.77 14.04
CA TRP A 248 15.17 4.32 14.64
C TRP A 248 15.13 4.18 16.16
N LEU A 249 15.68 3.07 16.70
CA LEU A 249 15.74 2.82 18.15
C LEU A 249 16.62 3.83 18.90
N LYS A 250 17.57 4.49 18.24
CA LYS A 250 18.53 5.38 18.92
C LYS A 250 17.86 6.64 19.48
N GLU A 251 17.02 7.30 18.71
CA GLU A 251 16.47 8.61 19.08
C GLU A 251 15.09 8.95 18.50
N ASP A 252 14.51 8.09 17.66
CA ASP A 252 13.38 8.47 16.81
C ASP A 252 12.03 7.82 17.20
N ILE A 253 12.00 6.97 18.22
CA ILE A 253 10.76 6.33 18.69
C ILE A 253 9.78 7.41 19.17
N GLY A 254 8.56 7.42 18.56
CA GLY A 254 7.51 8.37 18.87
C GLY A 254 7.74 9.78 18.28
N TYR A 255 8.75 9.92 17.40
CA TYR A 255 8.98 11.11 16.57
C TYR A 255 8.91 10.81 15.09
N ILE A 256 9.48 9.68 14.66
CA ILE A 256 9.38 9.17 13.30
C ILE A 256 8.59 7.86 13.33
N PHE A 257 7.61 7.77 12.45
CA PHE A 257 6.70 6.64 12.32
C PHE A 257 7.04 5.84 11.07
N ILE A 258 7.24 4.54 11.25
CA ILE A 258 7.54 3.62 10.17
C ILE A 258 6.42 2.61 10.11
N ASN A 259 5.67 2.62 9.01
CA ASN A 259 4.44 1.84 8.84
C ASN A 259 4.58 0.38 9.31
N MET A 260 5.69 -0.28 8.95
CA MET A 260 5.96 -1.68 9.34
C MET A 260 6.17 -1.84 10.84
N PHE A 261 6.85 -0.90 11.50
CA PHE A 261 7.17 -0.99 12.93
C PHE A 261 5.96 -0.66 13.81
N ASP A 262 5.20 0.36 13.41
CA ASP A 262 3.96 0.73 14.11
C ASP A 262 2.90 -0.38 14.00
N ASP A 263 2.79 -1.01 12.82
CA ASP A 263 1.89 -2.12 12.61
C ASP A 263 2.31 -3.34 13.44
N LEU A 264 3.61 -3.67 13.46
CA LEU A 264 4.16 -4.75 14.28
C LEU A 264 3.96 -4.49 15.78
N LEU A 265 4.20 -3.26 16.24
CA LEU A 265 3.97 -2.90 17.65
C LEU A 265 2.48 -3.02 18.01
N GLY A 266 1.57 -2.62 17.11
CA GLY A 266 0.14 -2.84 17.25
C GLY A 266 -0.20 -4.32 17.45
N GLN A 267 0.42 -5.22 16.67
CA GLN A 267 0.22 -6.67 16.82
C GLN A 267 0.77 -7.19 18.17
N TRP A 268 1.91 -6.71 18.64
CA TRP A 268 2.43 -7.02 19.97
C TRP A 268 1.49 -6.56 21.11
N LEU A 269 0.74 -5.49 20.91
CA LEU A 269 -0.28 -4.98 21.83
C LEU A 269 -1.61 -5.76 21.73
N GLY A 270 -1.75 -6.68 20.77
CA GLY A 270 -2.95 -7.51 20.59
C GLY A 270 -3.94 -6.98 19.55
N PHE A 271 -3.59 -5.93 18.80
CA PHE A 271 -4.40 -5.44 17.70
C PHE A 271 -4.14 -6.24 16.41
N PRO A 272 -5.13 -6.41 15.54
CA PRO A 272 -4.89 -6.99 14.22
C PRO A 272 -4.02 -6.06 13.37
N SER A 273 -3.19 -6.63 12.49
CA SER A 273 -2.42 -5.84 11.55
C SER A 273 -3.33 -4.94 10.69
N ARG A 274 -2.92 -3.70 10.48
CA ARG A 274 -3.56 -2.76 9.55
C ARG A 274 -3.07 -2.95 8.12
N SER A 275 -1.89 -3.53 7.95
CA SER A 275 -1.34 -3.86 6.64
C SER A 275 -1.91 -5.17 6.09
N CYS A 276 -2.53 -5.16 4.92
CA CYS A 276 -3.08 -6.37 4.28
C CYS A 276 -2.00 -7.46 4.06
N VAL A 277 -0.72 -7.08 3.98
CA VAL A 277 0.41 -8.01 3.85
C VAL A 277 0.49 -8.93 5.06
N HIS A 278 0.22 -8.41 6.24
CA HIS A 278 0.33 -9.11 7.53
C HIS A 278 -1.02 -9.47 8.17
N GLN A 279 -2.13 -9.18 7.49
CA GLN A 279 -3.46 -9.68 7.89
C GLN A 279 -3.64 -11.15 7.53
N GLU A 280 -4.52 -11.83 8.26
CA GLU A 280 -4.89 -13.22 8.02
C GLU A 280 -5.52 -13.44 6.64
N THR A 281 -6.35 -12.51 6.20
CA THR A 281 -7.05 -12.54 4.90
C THR A 281 -6.79 -11.29 4.09
N CYS A 282 -7.03 -11.35 2.79
CA CYS A 282 -7.03 -10.21 1.85
C CYS A 282 -8.45 -9.70 1.56
N GLY A 283 -8.60 -8.89 0.51
CA GLY A 283 -9.88 -8.59 -0.11
C GLY A 283 -10.65 -7.42 0.51
N ARG A 284 -9.98 -6.62 1.36
CA ARG A 284 -10.61 -5.41 1.93
C ARG A 284 -10.05 -4.11 1.35
N ALA A 285 -9.03 -4.19 0.52
CA ALA A 285 -8.46 -3.06 -0.22
C ALA A 285 -8.62 -3.35 -1.72
N MET A 286 -9.68 -2.83 -2.31
CA MET A 286 -10.01 -3.02 -3.73
C MET A 286 -9.51 -1.83 -4.55
N ILE A 287 -9.34 -2.05 -5.85
CA ILE A 287 -8.87 -1.05 -6.79
C ILE A 287 -9.98 -0.67 -7.75
N LEU A 288 -10.12 0.63 -7.98
CA LEU A 288 -10.97 1.19 -9.02
C LEU A 288 -10.11 1.73 -10.16
N GLU A 289 -10.31 1.21 -11.35
CA GLU A 289 -9.69 1.72 -12.57
C GLU A 289 -10.49 2.92 -13.16
N SER A 290 -9.84 3.66 -14.05
CA SER A 290 -10.39 4.88 -14.65
C SER A 290 -11.71 4.65 -15.42
N ASN A 291 -11.92 3.44 -15.94
CA ASN A 291 -13.16 3.04 -16.65
C ASN A 291 -14.27 2.54 -15.70
N GLY A 292 -14.07 2.61 -14.40
CA GLY A 292 -15.04 2.14 -13.40
C GLY A 292 -14.91 0.66 -13.03
N ASP A 293 -13.99 -0.08 -13.62
CA ASP A 293 -13.76 -1.49 -13.29
C ASP A 293 -13.12 -1.62 -11.90
N VAL A 294 -13.66 -2.55 -11.10
CA VAL A 294 -13.17 -2.87 -9.77
C VAL A 294 -12.42 -4.20 -9.77
N TYR A 295 -11.23 -4.18 -9.20
CA TYR A 295 -10.37 -5.36 -9.05
C TYR A 295 -10.13 -5.70 -7.58
N SER A 296 -9.86 -6.97 -7.32
CA SER A 296 -9.70 -7.51 -5.96
C SER A 296 -8.57 -6.86 -5.15
N CYS A 297 -7.49 -6.42 -5.82
CA CYS A 297 -6.30 -5.87 -5.17
C CYS A 297 -5.41 -5.17 -6.21
N ASP A 298 -4.60 -4.21 -5.78
CA ASP A 298 -3.65 -3.46 -6.62
C ASP A 298 -2.64 -4.36 -7.36
N HIS A 299 -2.15 -5.37 -6.67
CA HIS A 299 -1.24 -6.34 -7.29
C HIS A 299 -1.92 -7.27 -8.31
N PHE A 300 -3.24 -7.36 -8.28
CA PHE A 300 -4.02 -8.31 -9.08
C PHE A 300 -4.98 -7.60 -10.06
N VAL A 301 -4.52 -6.49 -10.65
CA VAL A 301 -5.28 -5.82 -11.73
C VAL A 301 -5.07 -6.56 -13.04
N TYR A 302 -5.78 -7.69 -13.19
CA TYR A 302 -5.80 -8.56 -14.35
C TYR A 302 -7.21 -9.10 -14.58
N PRO A 303 -7.59 -9.49 -15.81
CA PRO A 303 -8.96 -9.91 -16.14
C PRO A 303 -9.59 -10.93 -15.17
N PRO A 304 -8.88 -12.01 -14.72
CA PRO A 304 -9.45 -12.97 -13.78
C PRO A 304 -9.84 -12.39 -12.42
N TYR A 305 -9.22 -11.27 -12.01
CA TYR A 305 -9.43 -10.60 -10.72
C TYR A 305 -10.34 -9.38 -10.81
N LYS A 306 -10.85 -9.05 -12.00
CA LYS A 306 -11.94 -8.07 -12.15
C LYS A 306 -13.18 -8.61 -11.47
N ILE A 307 -13.78 -7.82 -10.59
CA ILE A 307 -14.97 -8.21 -9.83
C ILE A 307 -16.23 -7.72 -10.54
N ALA A 308 -16.29 -6.41 -10.79
CA ALA A 308 -17.46 -5.72 -11.33
C ALA A 308 -17.09 -4.34 -11.87
N ASN A 309 -18.10 -3.48 -12.11
CA ASN A 309 -17.90 -2.08 -12.49
C ASN A 309 -18.81 -1.19 -11.64
N VAL A 310 -18.26 -0.10 -11.06
CA VAL A 310 -19.01 0.82 -10.16
C VAL A 310 -20.13 1.57 -10.85
N ASN A 311 -20.09 1.68 -12.19
CA ASN A 311 -21.15 2.32 -12.97
C ASN A 311 -22.42 1.47 -13.03
N HIS A 312 -22.34 0.18 -12.67
CA HIS A 312 -23.44 -0.78 -12.80
C HIS A 312 -23.82 -1.47 -11.49
N GLN A 313 -22.92 -1.49 -10.50
CA GLN A 313 -23.13 -2.20 -9.24
C GLN A 313 -22.68 -1.38 -8.03
N SER A 314 -23.35 -1.55 -6.90
CA SER A 314 -22.95 -0.92 -5.63
C SER A 314 -21.69 -1.55 -5.05
N LEU A 315 -20.85 -0.75 -4.38
CA LEU A 315 -19.66 -1.27 -3.70
C LEU A 315 -20.03 -2.24 -2.57
N THR A 316 -21.21 -2.10 -1.96
CA THR A 316 -21.74 -3.10 -1.02
C THR A 316 -21.89 -4.47 -1.66
N GLN A 317 -22.44 -4.54 -2.89
CA GLN A 317 -22.57 -5.81 -3.63
C GLN A 317 -21.20 -6.34 -4.04
N ILE A 318 -20.30 -5.46 -4.49
CA ILE A 318 -18.97 -5.82 -4.98
C ILE A 318 -18.12 -6.43 -3.86
N VAL A 319 -18.03 -5.78 -2.69
CA VAL A 319 -17.21 -6.26 -1.56
C VAL A 319 -17.75 -7.56 -0.95
N ASN A 320 -19.07 -7.80 -1.08
CA ASN A 320 -19.73 -9.01 -0.60
C ASN A 320 -19.84 -10.11 -1.67
N SER A 321 -19.31 -9.89 -2.87
CA SER A 321 -19.40 -10.89 -3.93
C SER A 321 -18.67 -12.19 -3.55
N PRO A 322 -19.18 -13.36 -3.96
CA PRO A 322 -18.52 -14.63 -3.70
C PRO A 322 -17.07 -14.65 -4.22
N LYS A 323 -16.81 -13.99 -5.35
CA LYS A 323 -15.49 -13.87 -5.96
C LYS A 323 -14.51 -13.13 -5.03
N GLN A 324 -14.93 -11.99 -4.45
CA GLN A 324 -14.10 -11.20 -3.56
C GLN A 324 -13.86 -11.89 -2.22
N ILE A 325 -14.88 -12.55 -1.68
CA ILE A 325 -14.76 -13.33 -0.44
C ILE A 325 -13.77 -14.50 -0.65
N LYS A 326 -13.88 -15.23 -1.76
CA LYS A 326 -12.96 -16.33 -2.11
C LYS A 326 -11.52 -15.82 -2.25
N PHE A 327 -11.32 -14.71 -2.96
CA PHE A 327 -10.01 -14.07 -3.08
C PHE A 327 -9.40 -13.75 -1.71
N GLY A 328 -10.18 -13.17 -0.81
CA GLY A 328 -9.71 -12.82 0.53
C GLY A 328 -9.29 -14.02 1.37
N LYS A 329 -10.13 -15.07 1.39
CA LYS A 329 -9.90 -16.30 2.17
C LYS A 329 -8.72 -17.11 1.63
N ALA A 330 -8.49 -17.09 0.32
CA ALA A 330 -7.41 -17.82 -0.32
C ALA A 330 -6.03 -17.50 0.29
N LYS A 331 -5.83 -16.33 0.86
CA LYS A 331 -4.57 -15.99 1.54
C LYS A 331 -4.25 -16.94 2.70
N LEU A 332 -5.24 -17.25 3.55
CA LEU A 332 -5.08 -18.18 4.67
C LEU A 332 -5.09 -19.64 4.19
N GLU A 333 -6.01 -19.98 3.28
CA GLU A 333 -6.24 -21.34 2.82
C GLU A 333 -5.07 -21.92 2.00
N THR A 334 -4.22 -21.05 1.42
CA THR A 334 -3.07 -21.44 0.60
C THR A 334 -1.72 -21.31 1.33
N LEU A 335 -1.73 -21.35 2.66
CA LEU A 335 -0.49 -21.42 3.44
C LEU A 335 0.16 -22.80 3.31
N THR A 336 1.49 -22.84 3.13
CA THR A 336 2.29 -24.07 3.17
C THR A 336 2.28 -24.68 4.58
N LYS A 337 2.57 -25.98 4.70
CA LYS A 337 2.73 -26.64 6.01
C LYS A 337 3.82 -25.99 6.84
N GLN A 338 4.89 -25.50 6.19
CA GLN A 338 5.95 -24.73 6.86
C GLN A 338 5.39 -23.45 7.47
N CYS A 339 4.57 -22.68 6.73
CA CYS A 339 3.91 -21.47 7.26
C CYS A 339 2.96 -21.78 8.42
N GLN A 340 2.21 -22.88 8.34
CA GLN A 340 1.25 -23.28 9.37
C GLN A 340 1.92 -23.57 10.73
N LYS A 341 3.16 -24.07 10.71
CA LYS A 341 3.97 -24.40 11.89
C LYS A 341 4.94 -23.30 12.30
N CYS A 342 4.99 -22.18 11.57
CA CYS A 342 5.97 -21.12 11.78
C CYS A 342 5.68 -20.33 13.07
N GLU A 343 6.68 -20.11 13.90
CA GLU A 343 6.57 -19.38 15.17
C GLU A 343 6.17 -17.90 14.98
N VAL A 344 6.58 -17.27 13.86
CA VAL A 344 6.23 -15.87 13.54
C VAL A 344 4.97 -15.77 12.66
N ARG A 345 4.21 -16.86 12.50
CA ARG A 345 3.01 -16.87 11.65
C ARG A 345 2.02 -15.78 12.03
N HIS A 346 1.81 -15.55 13.29
CA HIS A 346 0.84 -14.59 13.81
C HIS A 346 1.18 -13.12 13.48
N PHE A 347 2.43 -12.82 13.13
CA PHE A 347 2.85 -11.52 12.60
C PHE A 347 2.84 -11.47 11.07
N CYS A 348 3.03 -12.62 10.39
CA CYS A 348 3.34 -12.67 8.97
C CYS A 348 2.16 -13.14 8.10
N TYR A 349 1.41 -14.16 8.55
CA TYR A 349 0.37 -14.88 7.77
C TYR A 349 0.78 -15.21 6.33
N GLY A 350 2.08 -15.54 6.13
CA GLY A 350 2.64 -15.90 4.83
C GLY A 350 2.82 -14.73 3.86
N GLY A 351 2.71 -13.48 4.34
CA GLY A 351 2.93 -12.28 3.55
C GLY A 351 1.94 -12.10 2.40
N CYS A 352 2.29 -11.24 1.43
CA CYS A 352 1.46 -10.99 0.26
C CYS A 352 1.38 -12.23 -0.65
N PRO A 353 0.17 -12.67 -1.09
CA PRO A 353 0.01 -13.77 -2.05
C PRO A 353 0.75 -13.55 -3.38
N LYS A 354 0.91 -12.31 -3.84
CA LYS A 354 1.71 -11.98 -5.02
C LYS A 354 3.14 -12.53 -4.93
N HIS A 355 3.72 -12.54 -3.75
CA HIS A 355 5.10 -12.97 -3.53
C HIS A 355 5.23 -14.47 -3.21
N ARG A 356 4.14 -15.24 -3.21
CA ARG A 356 4.16 -16.70 -3.00
C ARG A 356 4.52 -17.41 -4.30
N ILE A 357 5.80 -17.38 -4.64
CA ILE A 357 6.32 -17.87 -5.92
C ILE A 357 7.30 -19.03 -5.78
N VAL A 358 7.82 -19.31 -4.58
CA VAL A 358 8.84 -20.33 -4.32
C VAL A 358 8.19 -21.71 -4.14
N PRO A 359 8.42 -22.67 -5.05
CA PRO A 359 7.90 -24.03 -4.88
C PRO A 359 8.65 -24.75 -3.75
N LEU A 360 7.94 -25.50 -2.93
CA LEU A 360 8.53 -26.37 -1.91
C LEU A 360 8.25 -27.83 -2.27
N LYS A 361 9.23 -28.71 -2.00
CA LYS A 361 9.10 -30.16 -2.26
C LYS A 361 7.98 -30.74 -1.39
N GLY A 362 7.04 -31.44 -2.02
CA GLY A 362 5.90 -32.08 -1.33
C GLY A 362 4.81 -31.12 -0.84
N GLU A 363 4.84 -29.86 -1.23
CA GLU A 363 3.80 -28.89 -0.95
C GLU A 363 2.94 -28.57 -2.17
N GLN A 364 1.65 -28.42 -1.97
CA GLN A 364 0.71 -27.98 -3.00
C GLN A 364 0.85 -26.49 -3.27
N PHE A 365 1.09 -25.69 -2.22
CA PHE A 365 1.16 -24.24 -2.27
C PHE A 365 2.60 -23.74 -2.26
N LYS A 366 2.81 -22.53 -2.76
CA LYS A 366 4.12 -21.91 -2.85
C LYS A 366 4.40 -21.03 -1.63
N GLN A 367 5.68 -21.01 -1.24
CA GLN A 367 6.21 -20.16 -0.18
C GLN A 367 6.37 -18.73 -0.69
N ASN A 368 6.22 -17.77 0.23
CA ASN A 368 6.56 -16.38 -0.03
C ASN A 368 8.07 -16.22 -0.25
N TYR A 369 8.45 -15.52 -1.31
CA TYR A 369 9.85 -15.22 -1.64
C TYR A 369 10.58 -14.50 -0.51
N LEU A 370 9.89 -13.58 0.19
CA LEU A 370 10.44 -12.82 1.32
C LEU A 370 10.32 -13.55 2.67
N CYS A 371 9.99 -14.85 2.66
CA CYS A 371 9.89 -15.62 3.90
C CYS A 371 11.17 -15.55 4.77
N PRO A 372 12.40 -15.67 4.22
CA PRO A 372 13.63 -15.51 5.01
C PRO A 372 13.72 -14.11 5.64
N SER A 373 13.40 -13.05 4.90
CA SER A 373 13.39 -11.66 5.40
C SER A 373 12.43 -11.47 6.57
N TYR A 374 11.19 -11.97 6.45
CA TYR A 374 10.19 -11.81 7.51
C TYR A 374 10.57 -12.59 8.77
N GLN A 375 11.04 -13.84 8.62
CA GLN A 375 11.53 -14.62 9.77
C GLN A 375 12.69 -13.93 10.46
N PHE A 376 13.68 -13.46 9.69
CA PHE A 376 14.83 -12.76 10.21
C PHE A 376 14.41 -11.49 10.97
N PHE A 377 13.67 -10.60 10.36
CA PHE A 377 13.28 -9.34 10.99
C PHE A 377 12.40 -9.53 12.23
N PHE A 378 11.36 -10.37 12.16
CA PHE A 378 10.47 -10.59 13.30
C PHE A 378 11.19 -11.22 14.51
N ARG A 379 12.12 -12.15 14.28
CA ARG A 379 12.92 -12.75 15.36
C ARG A 379 13.85 -11.73 16.02
N HIS A 380 14.58 -10.96 15.21
CA HIS A 380 15.55 -10.00 15.74
C HIS A 380 14.92 -8.80 16.42
N SER A 381 13.77 -8.34 15.94
CA SER A 381 13.04 -7.23 16.57
C SER A 381 12.24 -7.65 17.81
N ALA A 382 11.89 -8.93 17.96
CA ALA A 382 11.02 -9.44 19.02
C ALA A 382 11.45 -9.06 20.45
N PRO A 383 12.73 -9.16 20.86
CA PRO A 383 13.13 -8.81 22.23
C PRO A 383 12.84 -7.35 22.57
N ILE A 384 13.10 -6.45 21.63
CA ILE A 384 12.87 -5.01 21.80
C ILE A 384 11.38 -4.68 21.73
N MET A 385 10.67 -5.21 20.73
CA MET A 385 9.22 -5.00 20.58
C MET A 385 8.44 -5.49 21.81
N SER A 386 8.85 -6.61 22.42
CA SER A 386 8.21 -7.09 23.63
C SER A 386 8.45 -6.15 24.83
N ARG A 387 9.63 -5.56 24.96
CA ARG A 387 9.92 -4.56 26.00
C ARG A 387 9.11 -3.27 25.78
N ILE A 388 9.01 -2.79 24.54
CA ILE A 388 8.19 -1.60 24.22
C ILE A 388 6.73 -1.87 24.56
N ARG A 389 6.20 -3.05 24.21
CA ARG A 389 4.86 -3.48 24.60
C ARG A 389 4.66 -3.40 26.13
N ASP A 390 5.59 -3.92 26.90
CA ASP A 390 5.49 -3.98 28.37
C ASP A 390 5.52 -2.58 29.00
N ILE A 391 6.36 -1.68 28.47
CA ILE A 391 6.38 -0.26 28.84
C ILE A 391 5.01 0.38 28.60
N ILE A 392 4.45 0.19 27.39
CA ILE A 392 3.13 0.77 27.03
C ILE A 392 2.01 0.19 27.90
N ARG A 393 2.03 -1.11 28.20
CA ARG A 393 1.03 -1.76 29.10
C ARG A 393 1.08 -1.24 30.53
N GLN A 394 2.21 -0.69 30.96
CA GLN A 394 2.36 0.00 32.24
C GLN A 394 1.89 1.46 32.19
N GLY A 395 1.31 1.94 31.07
CA GLY A 395 0.88 3.32 30.88
C GLY A 395 2.03 4.31 30.63
N ARG A 396 3.24 3.79 30.33
CA ARG A 396 4.45 4.57 30.10
C ARG A 396 4.67 4.84 28.61
N SER A 397 5.53 5.80 28.30
CA SER A 397 5.85 6.14 26.92
C SER A 397 6.80 5.12 26.28
N ALA A 398 6.51 4.70 25.04
CA ALA A 398 7.43 3.86 24.25
C ALA A 398 8.84 4.48 24.10
N ARG A 399 8.96 5.81 24.21
CA ARG A 399 10.23 6.55 24.14
C ARG A 399 11.23 6.13 25.23
N GLU A 400 10.75 5.63 26.36
CA GLU A 400 11.61 5.24 27.47
C GLU A 400 12.58 4.10 27.13
N ILE A 401 12.27 3.29 26.11
CA ILE A 401 13.18 2.25 25.63
C ILE A 401 14.52 2.81 25.18
N MET A 402 14.55 4.03 24.60
CA MET A 402 15.78 4.66 24.10
C MET A 402 16.80 4.85 25.23
N SER A 403 16.34 5.35 26.39
CA SER A 403 17.22 5.52 27.57
C SER A 403 17.69 4.19 28.19
N MET A 404 16.93 3.11 27.99
CA MET A 404 17.30 1.77 28.47
C MET A 404 18.33 1.07 27.57
N LEU A 405 18.38 1.44 26.29
CA LEU A 405 19.32 0.89 25.31
C LEU A 405 20.65 1.66 25.27
N SER A 406 20.68 2.89 25.81
CA SER A 406 21.87 3.75 25.87
C SER A 406 22.76 3.45 27.10
N ARG A 407 22.29 2.58 27.98
CA ARG A 407 23.02 2.08 29.17
C ARG A 407 23.67 0.75 28.88
#